data_10b4c13c8d37cfd125be7b7231c253f3
#
_entry.id   10b4c13c8d37cfd125be7b7231c253f3
#
_cell.length_a   1.000
_cell.length_b   1.000
_cell.length_c   1.000
_cell.angle_alpha   90.00
_cell.angle_beta   90.00
_cell.angle_gamma   90.00
#
_symmetry.space_group_name_H-M   'P 1'
#
loop_
_entity.id
_entity.type
_entity.pdbx_description
1 polymer ?
#
loop_
_entity_poly.entity_id
_entity_poly.type
_entity_poly.pdbx_seq_one_letter_code
_entity_poly.pdbx_strand_id
1 'polypeptide(L)'
;IEQSKRRAEVFLPISDELHQMLVQQNEDFGFQDYVAPRPRPIRGVYQPYTLHKLPLYAREIMEEAGLPKELRLSDLRRTGTTEMVDAGVGIGQIMSVTGHANAQSVTPYLKNTLTSADYALTQRKNHGTSTPSAAKESD
;
A
#
# COMPACT_ATOMS: atom_id res chain seq x y z
N ILE A 1 -4.24 -2.51 -10.89
CA ILE A 1 -3.17 -3.54 -10.82
C ILE A 1 -3.83 -4.87 -10.46
N GLU A 2 -3.63 -5.90 -11.27
CA GLU A 2 -4.09 -7.26 -10.98
C GLU A 2 -3.00 -8.03 -10.22
N GLN A 3 -3.36 -8.59 -9.06
CA GLN A 3 -2.43 -9.41 -8.27
C GLN A 3 -2.39 -10.84 -8.82
N SER A 4 -1.19 -11.31 -9.19
CA SER A 4 -0.96 -12.60 -9.87
C SER A 4 -1.47 -13.85 -9.15
N LYS A 5 -1.52 -13.86 -7.81
CA LYS A 5 -1.93 -15.03 -7.03
C LYS A 5 -3.44 -15.22 -6.89
N ARG A 6 -4.24 -14.17 -6.95
CA ARG A 6 -5.69 -14.22 -6.68
C ARG A 6 -6.54 -13.38 -7.62
N ARG A 7 -5.94 -12.80 -8.66
CA ARG A 7 -6.60 -11.90 -9.63
C ARG A 7 -7.41 -10.78 -8.96
N ALA A 8 -6.99 -10.34 -7.77
CA ALA A 8 -7.59 -9.20 -7.11
C ALA A 8 -7.15 -7.93 -7.82
N GLU A 9 -8.10 -7.18 -8.33
CA GLU A 9 -7.85 -5.85 -8.86
C GLU A 9 -7.71 -4.86 -7.71
N VAL A 10 -6.67 -4.05 -7.76
CA VAL A 10 -6.41 -2.99 -6.78
C VAL A 10 -6.30 -1.68 -7.54
N PHE A 11 -7.17 -0.74 -7.19
CA PHE A 11 -7.20 0.61 -7.74
C PHE A 11 -6.64 1.57 -6.68
N LEU A 12 -5.48 2.16 -6.98
CA LEU A 12 -4.84 3.11 -6.09
C LEU A 12 -4.73 4.46 -6.78
N PRO A 13 -5.02 5.56 -6.09
CA PRO A 13 -4.71 6.88 -6.60
C PRO A 13 -3.19 7.00 -6.77
N ILE A 14 -2.77 7.67 -7.82
CA ILE A 14 -1.36 8.00 -8.03
C ILE A 14 -1.07 9.26 -7.22
N SER A 15 -0.10 9.20 -6.30
CA SER A 15 0.39 10.39 -5.60
C SER A 15 1.15 11.31 -6.55
N ASP A 16 1.25 12.59 -6.21
CA ASP A 16 2.00 13.56 -7.01
C ASP A 16 3.47 13.16 -7.16
N GLU A 17 4.07 12.61 -6.11
CA GLU A 17 5.44 12.10 -6.13
C GLU A 17 5.60 10.94 -7.12
N LEU A 18 4.70 9.95 -7.06
CA LEU A 18 4.74 8.82 -7.99
C LEU A 18 4.49 9.30 -9.42
N HIS A 19 3.59 10.25 -9.63
CA HIS A 19 3.33 10.83 -10.94
C HIS A 19 4.61 11.49 -11.50
N GLN A 20 5.28 12.32 -10.72
CA GLN A 20 6.55 12.96 -11.10
C GLN A 20 7.63 11.94 -11.44
N MET A 21 7.77 10.88 -10.64
CA MET A 21 8.71 9.78 -10.93
C MET A 21 8.41 9.09 -12.26
N LEU A 22 7.13 8.86 -12.57
CA LEU A 22 6.72 8.24 -13.84
C LEU A 22 6.97 9.15 -15.04
N VAL A 23 6.75 10.46 -14.89
CA VAL A 23 7.08 11.46 -15.92
C VAL A 23 8.58 11.47 -16.17
N GLN A 24 9.40 11.58 -15.13
CA GLN A 24 10.86 11.58 -15.25
C GLN A 24 11.36 10.29 -15.91
N GLN A 25 10.82 9.15 -15.53
CA GLN A 25 11.16 7.88 -16.15
C GLN A 25 10.84 7.84 -17.65
N ASN A 26 9.72 8.42 -18.06
CA ASN A 26 9.35 8.51 -19.48
C ASN A 26 10.30 9.46 -20.25
N GLU A 27 10.80 10.51 -19.61
CA GLU A 27 11.83 11.38 -20.19
C GLU A 27 13.17 10.65 -20.35
N ASP A 28 13.59 9.87 -19.35
CA ASP A 28 14.88 9.18 -19.33
C ASP A 28 14.94 7.98 -20.29
N PHE A 29 13.84 7.24 -20.41
CA PHE A 29 13.80 5.97 -21.18
C PHE A 29 12.93 6.05 -22.44
N GLY A 30 12.16 7.11 -22.63
CA GLY A 30 11.17 7.23 -23.68
C GLY A 30 9.93 6.34 -23.43
N PHE A 31 9.00 6.37 -24.36
CA PHE A 31 7.80 5.54 -24.30
C PHE A 31 8.14 4.05 -24.42
N GLN A 32 7.63 3.26 -23.47
CA GLN A 32 7.86 1.83 -23.41
C GLN A 32 6.75 1.11 -22.64
N ASP A 33 6.69 -0.22 -22.79
CA ASP A 33 5.62 -1.05 -22.22
C ASP A 33 5.74 -1.30 -20.71
N TYR A 34 6.87 -0.97 -20.09
CA TYR A 34 7.16 -1.32 -18.70
C TYR A 34 7.40 -0.10 -17.82
N VAL A 35 6.72 -0.03 -16.69
CA VAL A 35 6.89 1.05 -15.71
C VAL A 35 8.30 1.07 -15.10
N ALA A 36 8.88 -0.09 -14.86
CA ALA A 36 10.24 -0.22 -14.33
C ALA A 36 11.02 -1.22 -15.19
N PRO A 37 11.61 -0.79 -16.31
CA PRO A 37 12.38 -1.67 -17.17
C PRO A 37 13.78 -1.91 -16.60
N ARG A 38 14.42 -2.93 -17.11
CA ARG A 38 15.86 -3.12 -16.88
C ARG A 38 16.64 -1.97 -17.53
N PRO A 39 17.68 -1.43 -16.87
CA PRO A 39 18.38 -0.22 -17.33
C PRO A 39 19.12 -0.40 -18.68
N ARG A 40 19.40 -1.66 -19.07
CA ARG A 40 20.10 -1.97 -20.33
C ARG A 40 19.13 -2.64 -21.30
N PRO A 41 18.79 -1.98 -22.42
CA PRO A 41 17.94 -2.58 -23.45
C PRO A 41 18.67 -3.73 -24.16
N ILE A 42 17.93 -4.70 -24.66
CA ILE A 42 18.42 -5.77 -25.51
C ILE A 42 17.97 -5.47 -26.94
N ARG A 43 18.92 -5.28 -27.85
CA ARG A 43 18.64 -4.91 -29.25
C ARG A 43 17.76 -3.66 -29.36
N GLY A 44 18.01 -2.67 -28.51
CA GLY A 44 17.24 -1.42 -28.47
C GLY A 44 15.86 -1.50 -27.81
N VAL A 45 15.47 -2.65 -27.27
CA VAL A 45 14.17 -2.84 -26.62
C VAL A 45 14.37 -3.06 -25.11
N TYR A 46 13.73 -2.24 -24.30
CA TYR A 46 13.72 -2.39 -22.87
C TYR A 46 12.95 -3.64 -22.45
N GLN A 47 13.47 -4.35 -21.48
CA GLN A 47 12.95 -5.62 -21.00
C GLN A 47 12.51 -5.52 -19.54
N PRO A 48 11.46 -6.26 -19.15
CA PRO A 48 11.05 -6.32 -17.73
C PRO A 48 12.08 -7.11 -16.90
N TYR A 49 12.06 -6.86 -15.59
CA TYR A 49 12.71 -7.77 -14.66
C TYR A 49 11.96 -9.10 -14.62
N THR A 50 12.69 -10.20 -14.67
CA THR A 50 12.08 -11.51 -14.38
C THR A 50 11.81 -11.63 -12.88
N LEU A 51 10.74 -12.34 -12.51
CA LEU A 51 10.37 -12.58 -11.12
C LEU A 51 11.51 -13.18 -10.27
N HIS A 52 12.38 -13.97 -10.91
CA HIS A 52 13.55 -14.55 -10.25
C HIS A 52 14.67 -13.51 -10.00
N LYS A 53 14.89 -12.59 -10.93
CA LYS A 53 15.98 -11.61 -10.84
C LYS A 53 15.61 -10.36 -10.07
N LEU A 54 14.33 -9.98 -10.06
CA LEU A 54 13.86 -8.78 -9.35
C LEU A 54 14.30 -8.73 -7.87
N PRO A 55 14.18 -9.82 -7.08
CA PRO A 55 14.64 -9.81 -5.69
C PRO A 55 16.15 -9.63 -5.54
N LEU A 56 16.95 -10.10 -6.51
CA LEU A 56 18.41 -9.94 -6.49
C LEU A 56 18.79 -8.48 -6.70
N TYR A 57 18.24 -7.83 -7.73
CA TYR A 57 18.47 -6.40 -7.96
C TYR A 57 17.99 -5.52 -6.80
N ALA A 58 16.80 -5.83 -6.25
CA ALA A 58 16.33 -5.13 -5.08
C ALA A 58 17.29 -5.28 -3.90
N ARG A 59 17.87 -6.46 -3.72
CA ARG A 59 18.87 -6.71 -2.68
C ARG A 59 20.11 -5.86 -2.86
N GLU A 60 20.65 -5.79 -4.09
CA GLU A 60 21.80 -4.95 -4.43
C GLU A 60 21.52 -3.47 -4.09
N ILE A 61 20.37 -2.92 -4.52
CA ILE A 61 19.98 -1.53 -4.21
C ILE A 61 19.85 -1.30 -2.71
N MET A 62 19.25 -2.24 -1.99
CA MET A 62 19.10 -2.13 -0.53
C MET A 62 20.43 -2.17 0.20
N GLU A 63 21.40 -2.96 -0.28
CA GLU A 63 22.76 -3.02 0.26
C GLU A 63 23.54 -1.74 -0.03
N GLU A 64 23.44 -1.20 -1.23
CA GLU A 64 24.03 0.10 -1.60
C GLU A 64 23.46 1.25 -0.76
N ALA A 65 22.16 1.17 -0.43
CA ALA A 65 21.49 2.12 0.47
C ALA A 65 21.82 1.92 1.96
N GLY A 66 22.66 0.94 2.32
CA GLY A 66 23.03 0.65 3.70
C GLY A 66 21.92 0.05 4.54
N LEU A 67 20.88 -0.54 3.92
CA LEU A 67 19.77 -1.13 4.64
C LEU A 67 20.13 -2.50 5.24
N PRO A 68 19.53 -2.88 6.39
CA PRO A 68 19.77 -4.17 7.02
C PRO A 68 19.50 -5.36 6.10
N LYS A 69 20.32 -6.41 6.19
CA LYS A 69 20.23 -7.61 5.34
C LYS A 69 18.95 -8.42 5.53
N GLU A 70 18.30 -8.27 6.66
CA GLU A 70 17.06 -8.93 7.03
C GLU A 70 15.84 -8.38 6.33
N LEU A 71 15.90 -7.11 5.87
CA LEU A 71 14.80 -6.46 5.17
C LEU A 71 14.57 -7.08 3.78
N ARG A 72 13.30 -7.19 3.42
CA ARG A 72 12.82 -7.70 2.14
C ARG A 72 11.83 -6.74 1.50
N LEU A 73 11.68 -6.77 0.19
CA LEU A 73 10.64 -5.99 -0.51
C LEU A 73 9.23 -6.22 0.02
N SER A 74 8.94 -7.44 0.49
CA SER A 74 7.64 -7.76 1.10
C SER A 74 7.37 -6.99 2.39
N ASP A 75 8.42 -6.50 3.06
CA ASP A 75 8.27 -5.76 4.31
C ASP A 75 7.69 -4.36 4.09
N LEU A 76 7.86 -3.78 2.89
CA LEU A 76 7.19 -2.53 2.52
C LEU A 76 5.67 -2.64 2.64
N ARG A 77 5.08 -3.71 2.12
CA ARG A 77 3.64 -3.96 2.24
C ARG A 77 3.24 -4.17 3.70
N ARG A 78 4.08 -4.90 4.46
CA ARG A 78 3.87 -5.17 5.87
C ARG A 78 3.89 -3.88 6.69
N THR A 79 4.89 -3.03 6.47
CA THR A 79 5.03 -1.73 7.12
C THR A 79 3.83 -0.84 6.82
N GLY A 80 3.47 -0.63 5.55
CA GLY A 80 2.32 0.18 5.19
C GLY A 80 1.00 -0.37 5.75
N THR A 81 0.84 -1.70 5.87
CA THR A 81 -0.33 -2.28 6.55
C THR A 81 -0.34 -1.92 8.04
N THR A 82 0.79 -2.03 8.72
CA THR A 82 0.92 -1.69 10.14
C THR A 82 0.65 -0.20 10.39
N GLU A 83 1.21 0.67 9.56
CA GLU A 83 1.00 2.12 9.65
C GLU A 83 -0.47 2.51 9.48
N MET A 84 -1.19 1.89 8.53
CA MET A 84 -2.62 2.11 8.36
C MET A 84 -3.43 1.63 9.58
N VAL A 85 -3.05 0.49 10.16
CA VAL A 85 -3.68 0.00 11.40
C VAL A 85 -3.44 0.96 12.55
N ASP A 86 -2.20 1.42 12.73
CA ASP A 86 -1.83 2.36 13.80
C ASP A 86 -2.51 3.73 13.61
N ALA A 87 -2.79 4.13 12.37
CA ALA A 87 -3.58 5.32 12.02
C ALA A 87 -5.10 5.13 12.20
N GLY A 88 -5.56 3.96 12.61
CA GLY A 88 -6.98 3.67 12.83
C GLY A 88 -7.80 3.48 11.55
N VAL A 89 -7.15 3.18 10.42
CA VAL A 89 -7.84 2.92 9.15
C VAL A 89 -8.64 1.62 9.24
N GLY A 90 -9.87 1.63 8.76
CA GLY A 90 -10.76 0.47 8.78
C GLY A 90 -10.21 -0.71 7.94
N ILE A 91 -10.46 -1.94 8.41
CA ILE A 91 -9.95 -3.17 7.76
C ILE A 91 -10.32 -3.24 6.28
N GLY A 92 -11.54 -2.86 5.91
CA GLY A 92 -11.99 -2.84 4.51
C GLY A 92 -11.17 -1.90 3.64
N GLN A 93 -10.83 -0.73 4.15
CA GLN A 93 -9.98 0.26 3.47
C GLN A 93 -8.53 -0.25 3.34
N ILE A 94 -7.99 -0.87 4.39
CA ILE A 94 -6.68 -1.51 4.35
C ILE A 94 -6.64 -2.59 3.27
N MET A 95 -7.68 -3.43 3.19
CA MET A 95 -7.78 -4.46 2.17
C MET A 95 -7.83 -3.89 0.75
N SER A 96 -8.52 -2.77 0.54
CA SER A 96 -8.59 -2.09 -0.76
C SER A 96 -7.21 -1.60 -1.24
N VAL A 97 -6.37 -1.11 -0.32
CA VAL A 97 -5.01 -0.66 -0.64
C VAL A 97 -4.04 -1.83 -0.82
N THR A 98 -4.10 -2.79 0.07
CA THR A 98 -3.12 -3.88 0.13
C THR A 98 -3.47 -5.07 -0.77
N GLY A 99 -4.73 -5.17 -1.22
CA GLY A 99 -5.23 -6.31 -2.00
C GLY A 99 -5.30 -7.61 -1.18
N HIS A 100 -5.48 -7.54 0.14
CA HIS A 100 -5.75 -8.73 0.93
C HIS A 100 -7.16 -9.25 0.62
N ALA A 101 -7.27 -10.52 0.27
CA ALA A 101 -8.54 -11.13 -0.14
C ALA A 101 -9.52 -11.37 1.03
N ASN A 102 -9.03 -11.40 2.26
CA ASN A 102 -9.86 -11.57 3.45
C ASN A 102 -9.28 -10.79 4.64
N ALA A 103 -10.16 -10.44 5.58
CA ALA A 103 -9.81 -9.70 6.79
C ALA A 103 -8.83 -10.47 7.69
N GLN A 104 -8.87 -11.80 7.67
CA GLN A 104 -7.99 -12.64 8.46
C GLN A 104 -6.52 -12.46 8.09
N SER A 105 -6.23 -12.06 6.85
CA SER A 105 -4.86 -11.72 6.42
C SER A 105 -4.35 -10.40 7.01
N VAL A 106 -5.25 -9.53 7.49
CA VAL A 106 -4.92 -8.26 8.16
C VAL A 106 -4.80 -8.44 9.68
N THR A 107 -5.48 -9.44 10.24
CA THR A 107 -5.51 -9.71 11.69
C THR A 107 -4.14 -9.73 12.38
N PRO A 108 -3.05 -10.30 11.79
CA PRO A 108 -1.73 -10.28 12.42
C PRO A 108 -1.15 -8.88 12.67
N TYR A 109 -1.68 -7.87 11.98
CA TYR A 109 -1.25 -6.47 12.13
C TYR A 109 -2.11 -5.71 13.15
N LEU A 110 -3.28 -6.25 13.52
CA LEU A 110 -4.16 -5.66 14.51
C LEU A 110 -3.57 -5.87 15.91
N LYS A 111 -3.16 -4.79 16.54
CA LYS A 111 -2.69 -4.82 17.93
C LYS A 111 -3.79 -4.31 18.83
N ASN A 112 -4.19 -5.10 19.81
CA ASN A 112 -5.08 -4.66 20.87
C ASN A 112 -4.31 -3.75 21.84
N THR A 113 -4.24 -2.47 21.53
CA THR A 113 -3.59 -1.46 22.36
C THR A 113 -4.64 -0.61 23.07
N LEU A 114 -4.28 -0.07 24.25
CA LEU A 114 -5.11 0.90 24.97
C LEU A 114 -5.42 2.12 24.08
N THR A 115 -4.44 2.55 23.28
CA THR A 115 -4.59 3.67 22.33
C THR A 115 -5.68 3.37 21.29
N SER A 116 -5.71 2.17 20.72
CA SER A 116 -6.76 1.77 19.77
C SER A 116 -8.14 1.72 20.41
N ALA A 117 -8.22 1.25 21.66
CA ALA A 117 -9.47 1.21 22.41
C ALA A 117 -9.97 2.63 22.75
N ASP A 118 -9.09 3.50 23.19
CA ASP A 118 -9.40 4.91 23.50
C ASP A 118 -9.86 5.66 22.26
N TYR A 119 -9.18 5.48 21.14
CA TYR A 119 -9.57 6.04 19.85
C TYR A 119 -10.99 5.59 19.45
N ALA A 120 -11.27 4.28 19.54
CA ALA A 120 -12.58 3.74 19.20
C ALA A 120 -13.72 4.32 20.08
N LEU A 121 -13.47 4.45 21.38
CA LEU A 121 -14.43 5.05 22.33
C LEU A 121 -14.63 6.54 22.04
N THR A 122 -13.59 7.26 21.70
CA THR A 122 -13.66 8.68 21.33
C THR A 122 -14.47 8.88 20.05
N GLN A 123 -14.23 8.07 19.01
CA GLN A 123 -15.01 8.12 17.77
C GLN A 123 -16.50 7.80 18.00
N ARG A 124 -16.79 6.81 18.82
CA ARG A 124 -18.17 6.48 19.21
C ARG A 124 -18.87 7.64 19.90
N LYS A 125 -18.18 8.31 20.81
CA LYS A 125 -18.71 9.48 21.54
C LYS A 125 -19.02 10.64 20.58
N ASN A 126 -18.10 10.94 19.67
CA ASN A 126 -18.25 12.00 18.68
C ASN A 126 -19.41 11.72 17.71
N HIS A 127 -19.60 10.47 17.30
CA HIS A 127 -20.72 10.08 16.44
C HIS A 127 -22.07 10.24 17.16
N GLY A 128 -22.16 9.88 18.45
CA GLY A 128 -23.36 10.02 19.23
C GLY A 128 -23.81 11.49 19.47
N THR A 129 -22.86 12.42 19.51
CA THR A 129 -23.14 13.86 19.66
C THR A 129 -23.51 14.54 18.34
N SER A 130 -23.27 13.90 17.19
CA SER A 130 -23.54 14.45 15.85
C SER A 130 -24.93 14.07 15.32
N THR A 131 -25.66 13.20 15.99
CA THR A 131 -27.04 12.82 15.58
C THR A 131 -28.01 13.84 16.16
N PRO A 132 -28.70 14.67 15.33
CA PRO A 132 -29.73 15.55 15.83
C PRO A 132 -30.88 14.71 16.46
N SER A 133 -31.21 15.01 17.68
CA SER A 133 -32.40 14.46 18.31
C SER A 133 -33.59 14.73 17.40
N ALA A 134 -34.20 13.69 16.82
CA ALA A 134 -35.48 13.80 16.15
C ALA A 134 -36.48 14.34 17.16
N ALA A 135 -36.90 15.58 16.95
CA ALA A 135 -37.94 16.20 17.72
C ALA A 135 -39.19 15.30 17.69
N LYS A 136 -39.63 14.89 18.86
CA LYS A 136 -40.95 14.33 19.03
C LYS A 136 -41.93 15.48 18.79
N GLU A 137 -42.53 15.52 17.61
CA GLU A 137 -43.78 16.21 17.43
C GLU A 137 -44.85 15.33 18.09
N SER A 138 -45.31 15.82 19.19
CA SER A 138 -46.57 15.38 19.83
C SER A 138 -47.68 16.24 19.33
N ASP A 139 -48.63 15.62 18.68
CA ASP A 139 -50.01 16.11 18.61
C ASP A 139 -50.97 15.03 19.04
#